data_3f8da9f6110b271bbbea0a0c58acb23c
#
_entry.id   3f8da9f6110b271bbbea0a0c58acb23c
#
_cell.length_a   1.000
_cell.length_b   1.000
_cell.length_c   1.000
_cell.angle_alpha   90.00
_cell.angle_beta   90.00
_cell.angle_gamma   90.00
#
_symmetry.space_group_name_H-M   'P 1'
#
loop_
_entity.id
_entity.type
_entity.pdbx_description
1 polymer ?
#
loop_
_entity_poly.entity_id
_entity_poly.type
_entity_poly.pdbx_seq_one_letter_code
_entity_poly.pdbx_strand_id
1 'polypeptide(L)'
;DWEYKTTLNVAPDVFDKDNIDLDFKGLDTYADVYLNDSCILKANNMFREWLIPVKGLLKKDGNELRIYFHSPIKTDLPNYDALKHPIEAGNDQSENGGVFDKKVSVFARKAGYHYGWDWGPRLVTSGIWRPAYLIGWNDARIDNIQYIQEKVNAKRADIKTRVEVTADKEGEATLIIKVDGLKNTWLKTVPVKKGKNLIETDLVINNPKLWWTNGLGEAHLYPFTATITMNGKIADTETTHIGIRSL
;
A
#
# COMPACT_ATOMS: atom_id res chain seq x y z
N ASP A 1 -7.21 -15.09 -19.41
CA ASP A 1 -5.91 -14.92 -18.73
C ASP A 1 -5.07 -13.92 -19.50
N TRP A 2 -4.18 -13.20 -18.80
CA TRP A 2 -3.28 -12.18 -19.36
C TRP A 2 -1.87 -12.37 -18.84
N GLU A 3 -0.87 -12.05 -19.64
CA GLU A 3 0.52 -12.07 -19.20
C GLU A 3 1.18 -10.72 -19.50
N TYR A 4 1.89 -10.20 -18.50
CA TYR A 4 2.81 -9.08 -18.63
C TYR A 4 4.23 -9.60 -18.48
N LYS A 5 5.12 -9.16 -19.36
CA LYS A 5 6.52 -9.51 -19.32
C LYS A 5 7.37 -8.28 -19.65
N THR A 6 8.41 -8.06 -18.85
CA THR A 6 9.35 -6.96 -19.06
C THR A 6 10.74 -7.33 -18.56
N THR A 7 11.74 -6.61 -19.05
CA THR A 7 13.11 -6.67 -18.54
C THR A 7 13.35 -5.49 -17.61
N LEU A 8 13.83 -5.78 -16.39
CA LEU A 8 14.21 -4.77 -15.41
C LEU A 8 15.73 -4.65 -15.34
N ASN A 9 16.22 -3.41 -15.50
CA ASN A 9 17.57 -3.03 -15.16
C ASN A 9 17.53 -2.25 -13.86
N VAL A 10 18.24 -2.72 -12.86
CA VAL A 10 18.21 -2.10 -11.53
C VAL A 10 19.21 -0.94 -11.51
N ALA A 11 18.75 0.26 -11.13
CA ALA A 11 19.63 1.39 -10.97
C ALA A 11 20.76 1.08 -9.95
N PRO A 12 22.01 1.48 -10.20
CA PRO A 12 23.14 1.11 -9.34
C PRO A 12 22.94 1.51 -7.87
N ASP A 13 22.40 2.68 -7.62
CA ASP A 13 22.13 3.21 -6.28
C ASP A 13 21.05 2.40 -5.52
N VAL A 14 20.13 1.76 -6.24
CA VAL A 14 19.15 0.81 -5.68
C VAL A 14 19.80 -0.56 -5.50
N PHE A 15 20.57 -1.04 -6.49
CA PHE A 15 21.22 -2.35 -6.42
C PHE A 15 22.23 -2.46 -5.28
N ASP A 16 22.91 -1.37 -4.92
CA ASP A 16 23.90 -1.31 -3.85
C ASP A 16 23.29 -1.27 -2.44
N LYS A 17 21.94 -1.21 -2.31
CA LYS A 17 21.28 -1.28 -1.00
C LYS A 17 21.33 -2.68 -0.40
N ASP A 18 21.34 -2.76 0.91
CA ASP A 18 21.36 -4.02 1.66
C ASP A 18 20.07 -4.82 1.43
N ASN A 19 18.95 -4.12 1.33
CA ASN A 19 17.62 -4.68 1.10
C ASN A 19 16.99 -4.07 -0.15
N ILE A 20 16.31 -4.90 -0.93
CA ILE A 20 15.52 -4.47 -2.09
C ILE A 20 14.19 -5.22 -2.07
N ASP A 21 13.11 -4.46 -2.10
CA ASP A 21 11.75 -4.99 -2.17
C ASP A 21 11.07 -4.60 -3.48
N LEU A 22 10.29 -5.53 -4.03
CA LEU A 22 9.36 -5.29 -5.10
C LEU A 22 7.99 -5.02 -4.47
N ASP A 23 7.46 -3.82 -4.67
CA ASP A 23 6.21 -3.36 -4.09
C ASP A 23 5.15 -3.18 -5.16
N PHE A 24 4.12 -4.02 -5.14
CA PHE A 24 2.93 -3.88 -5.97
C PHE A 24 1.82 -3.21 -5.15
N LYS A 25 1.46 -1.98 -5.50
CA LYS A 25 0.36 -1.26 -4.84
C LYS A 25 -1.02 -1.83 -5.16
N GLY A 26 -1.14 -2.63 -6.21
CA GLY A 26 -2.37 -3.33 -6.53
C GLY A 26 -2.28 -4.22 -7.77
N LEU A 27 -2.59 -5.49 -7.59
CA LEU A 27 -2.73 -6.50 -8.64
C LEU A 27 -4.19 -6.98 -8.69
N ASP A 28 -4.84 -6.89 -9.84
CA ASP A 28 -6.25 -7.24 -10.01
C ASP A 28 -6.39 -8.52 -10.82
N THR A 29 -6.62 -9.64 -10.23
CA THR A 29 -6.85 -10.03 -8.82
C THR A 29 -5.99 -11.24 -8.50
N TYR A 30 -6.17 -12.34 -9.25
CA TYR A 30 -5.38 -13.57 -9.14
C TYR A 30 -4.17 -13.45 -10.05
N ALA A 31 -2.97 -13.36 -9.46
CA ALA A 31 -1.75 -13.18 -10.22
C ALA A 31 -0.60 -14.03 -9.66
N ASP A 32 0.08 -14.75 -10.54
CA ASP A 32 1.36 -15.38 -10.24
C ASP A 32 2.49 -14.47 -10.75
N VAL A 33 3.36 -14.03 -9.85
CA VAL A 33 4.50 -13.16 -10.17
C VAL A 33 5.79 -13.94 -10.14
N TYR A 34 6.56 -13.80 -11.19
CA TYR A 34 7.86 -14.46 -11.35
C TYR A 34 8.96 -13.42 -11.57
N LEU A 35 10.07 -13.60 -10.87
CA LEU A 35 11.29 -12.84 -11.08
C LEU A 35 12.43 -13.82 -11.38
N ASN A 36 13.07 -13.71 -12.55
CA ASN A 36 14.12 -14.62 -13.01
C ASN A 36 13.72 -16.09 -12.84
N ASP A 37 12.55 -16.47 -13.39
CA ASP A 37 11.93 -17.81 -13.32
C ASP A 37 11.47 -18.27 -11.92
N SER A 38 11.78 -17.54 -10.86
CA SER A 38 11.31 -17.84 -9.50
C SER A 38 9.92 -17.27 -9.26
N CYS A 39 8.96 -18.10 -8.85
CA CYS A 39 7.65 -17.62 -8.40
C CYS A 39 7.81 -16.93 -7.04
N ILE A 40 7.60 -15.61 -6.99
CA ILE A 40 7.81 -14.77 -5.79
C ILE A 40 6.52 -14.38 -5.09
N LEU A 41 5.37 -14.47 -5.79
CA LEU A 41 4.06 -14.11 -5.23
C LEU A 41 2.95 -14.87 -5.96
N LYS A 42 1.93 -15.25 -5.19
CA LYS A 42 0.59 -15.62 -5.67
C LYS A 42 -0.43 -14.66 -5.05
N ALA A 43 -0.83 -13.65 -5.80
CA ALA A 43 -1.81 -12.66 -5.36
C ALA A 43 -3.24 -13.16 -5.56
N ASN A 44 -4.16 -12.73 -4.68
CA ASN A 44 -5.58 -13.10 -4.73
C ASN A 44 -6.50 -11.98 -4.20
N ASN A 45 -6.03 -10.75 -4.19
CA ASN A 45 -6.77 -9.62 -3.62
C ASN A 45 -6.33 -8.32 -4.29
N MET A 46 -7.26 -7.62 -4.97
CA MET A 46 -6.92 -6.38 -5.67
C MET A 46 -6.70 -5.17 -4.75
N PHE A 47 -7.24 -5.22 -3.52
CA PHE A 47 -7.19 -4.08 -2.58
C PHE A 47 -5.97 -4.07 -1.68
N ARG A 48 -5.15 -5.09 -1.77
CA ARG A 48 -3.98 -5.31 -0.94
C ARG A 48 -2.71 -4.89 -1.66
N GLU A 49 -1.79 -4.26 -0.92
CA GLU A 49 -0.40 -4.08 -1.33
C GLU A 49 0.42 -5.35 -1.07
N TRP A 50 1.40 -5.59 -1.95
CA TRP A 50 2.25 -6.76 -1.91
C TRP A 50 3.72 -6.32 -1.95
N LEU A 51 4.37 -6.43 -0.81
CA LEU A 51 5.78 -6.07 -0.62
C LEU A 51 6.60 -7.35 -0.47
N ILE A 52 7.54 -7.57 -1.40
CA ILE A 52 8.26 -8.83 -1.53
C ILE A 52 9.76 -8.58 -1.53
N PRO A 53 10.54 -9.14 -0.57
CA PRO A 53 12.00 -9.07 -0.61
C PRO A 53 12.55 -9.80 -1.83
N VAL A 54 13.34 -9.10 -2.65
CA VAL A 54 13.86 -9.65 -3.91
C VAL A 54 15.37 -9.52 -4.08
N LYS A 55 16.09 -8.89 -3.13
CA LYS A 55 17.55 -8.67 -3.22
C LYS A 55 18.32 -9.90 -3.64
N GLY A 56 18.02 -11.06 -3.06
CA GLY A 56 18.73 -12.32 -3.33
C GLY A 56 18.43 -12.94 -4.70
N LEU A 57 17.41 -12.46 -5.41
CA LEU A 57 17.02 -12.95 -6.73
C LEU A 57 17.43 -11.99 -7.86
N LEU A 58 17.77 -10.75 -7.53
CA LEU A 58 18.11 -9.74 -8.52
C LEU A 58 19.54 -9.91 -9.03
N LYS A 59 19.66 -9.77 -10.35
CA LYS A 59 20.90 -9.52 -11.07
C LYS A 59 21.04 -8.03 -11.30
N LYS A 60 22.25 -7.54 -11.53
CA LYS A 60 22.49 -6.13 -11.85
C LYS A 60 21.68 -5.68 -13.07
N ASP A 61 21.69 -6.50 -14.10
CA ASP A 61 21.01 -6.21 -15.38
C ASP A 61 20.26 -7.45 -15.88
N GLY A 62 19.30 -7.22 -16.78
CA GLY A 62 18.61 -8.28 -17.52
C GLY A 62 17.70 -9.14 -16.64
N ASN A 63 17.09 -8.58 -15.60
CA ASN A 63 16.10 -9.31 -14.80
C ASN A 63 14.80 -9.45 -15.59
N GLU A 64 14.26 -10.63 -15.69
CA GLU A 64 12.95 -10.86 -16.25
C GLU A 64 11.89 -10.77 -15.15
N LEU A 65 10.93 -9.85 -15.29
CA LEU A 65 9.71 -9.80 -14.49
C LEU A 65 8.54 -10.26 -15.35
N ARG A 66 7.85 -11.31 -14.90
CA ARG A 66 6.67 -11.87 -15.56
C ARG A 66 5.53 -11.95 -14.57
N ILE A 67 4.33 -11.47 -14.96
CA ILE A 67 3.13 -11.50 -14.14
C ILE A 67 2.01 -12.14 -14.98
N TYR A 68 1.53 -13.29 -14.51
CA TYR A 68 0.45 -14.03 -15.15
C TYR A 68 -0.83 -13.85 -14.35
N PHE A 69 -1.83 -13.21 -14.97
CA PHE A 69 -3.15 -13.01 -14.39
C PHE A 69 -4.11 -14.11 -14.83
N HIS A 70 -4.65 -14.82 -13.84
CA HIS A 70 -5.70 -15.79 -14.06
C HIS A 70 -7.05 -15.08 -14.20
N SER A 71 -7.90 -15.56 -15.08
CA SER A 71 -9.28 -15.09 -15.19
C SER A 71 -10.03 -15.34 -13.87
N PRO A 72 -10.57 -14.29 -13.22
CA PRO A 72 -11.38 -14.48 -12.01
C PRO A 72 -12.57 -15.42 -12.25
N ILE A 73 -13.18 -15.35 -13.43
CA ILE A 73 -14.30 -16.23 -13.79
C ILE A 73 -13.87 -17.70 -13.79
N LYS A 74 -12.78 -18.04 -14.50
CA LYS A 74 -12.29 -19.43 -14.56
C LYS A 74 -11.84 -19.95 -13.18
N THR A 75 -11.24 -19.06 -12.38
CA THR A 75 -10.74 -19.39 -11.04
C THR A 75 -11.87 -19.69 -10.07
N ASP A 76 -12.99 -18.94 -10.16
CA ASP A 76 -14.05 -19.00 -9.16
C ASP A 76 -15.24 -19.89 -9.56
N LEU A 77 -15.39 -20.26 -10.84
CA LEU A 77 -16.42 -21.22 -11.28
C LEU A 77 -16.40 -22.55 -10.50
N PRO A 78 -15.25 -23.19 -10.23
CA PRO A 78 -15.22 -24.41 -9.42
C PRO A 78 -15.72 -24.18 -7.98
N ASN A 79 -15.50 -22.99 -7.41
CA ASN A 79 -16.01 -22.64 -6.07
C ASN A 79 -17.54 -22.55 -6.09
N TYR A 80 -18.11 -21.92 -7.13
CA TYR A 80 -19.54 -21.87 -7.32
C TYR A 80 -20.15 -23.27 -7.48
N ASP A 81 -19.56 -24.11 -8.32
CA ASP A 81 -20.06 -25.46 -8.61
C ASP A 81 -19.98 -26.40 -7.39
N ALA A 82 -19.12 -26.10 -6.42
CA ALA A 82 -19.01 -26.85 -5.16
C ALA A 82 -20.08 -26.48 -4.12
N LEU A 83 -20.84 -25.39 -4.33
CA LEU A 83 -21.88 -24.97 -3.39
C LEU A 83 -23.11 -25.89 -3.48
N LYS A 84 -23.68 -26.22 -2.33
CA LYS A 84 -24.99 -26.87 -2.24
C LYS A 84 -26.15 -25.91 -2.60
N HIS A 85 -25.98 -24.65 -2.27
CA HIS A 85 -26.93 -23.57 -2.52
C HIS A 85 -26.18 -22.35 -3.04
N PRO A 86 -26.67 -21.69 -4.10
CA PRO A 86 -26.08 -20.46 -4.59
C PRO A 86 -26.02 -19.38 -3.51
N ILE A 87 -24.95 -18.55 -3.58
CA ILE A 87 -24.86 -17.32 -2.78
C ILE A 87 -25.39 -16.18 -3.66
N GLU A 88 -26.34 -15.41 -3.13
CA GLU A 88 -26.89 -14.27 -3.84
C GLU A 88 -25.82 -13.20 -4.12
N ALA A 89 -25.78 -12.71 -5.36
CA ALA A 89 -24.88 -11.67 -5.82
C ALA A 89 -25.65 -10.75 -6.79
N GLY A 90 -26.46 -9.84 -6.24
CA GLY A 90 -27.45 -9.07 -6.96
C GLY A 90 -26.91 -8.30 -8.18
N ASN A 91 -25.67 -7.82 -8.12
CA ASN A 91 -25.06 -7.03 -9.21
C ASN A 91 -24.19 -7.85 -10.16
N ASP A 92 -24.06 -9.16 -9.97
CA ASP A 92 -23.32 -10.00 -10.92
C ASP A 92 -24.22 -10.35 -12.10
N GLN A 93 -23.98 -9.68 -13.23
CA GLN A 93 -24.69 -9.90 -14.49
C GLN A 93 -24.08 -11.07 -15.27
N SER A 94 -24.07 -12.25 -14.66
CA SER A 94 -23.42 -13.46 -15.18
C SER A 94 -24.00 -13.92 -16.53
N GLU A 95 -25.27 -13.66 -16.79
CA GLU A 95 -25.95 -13.92 -18.05
C GLU A 95 -25.31 -13.20 -19.24
N ASN A 96 -24.75 -12.00 -19.02
CA ASN A 96 -24.05 -11.22 -20.04
C ASN A 96 -22.60 -11.67 -20.27
N GLY A 97 -22.11 -12.62 -19.46
CA GLY A 97 -20.71 -13.06 -19.47
C GLY A 97 -20.50 -14.50 -19.91
N GLY A 98 -21.53 -15.17 -20.46
CA GLY A 98 -21.42 -16.55 -20.96
C GLY A 98 -21.31 -17.61 -19.86
N VAL A 99 -21.66 -17.28 -18.62
CA VAL A 99 -21.69 -18.23 -17.48
C VAL A 99 -23.10 -18.39 -16.91
N PHE A 100 -24.10 -17.90 -17.64
CA PHE A 100 -25.53 -17.97 -17.33
C PHE A 100 -25.87 -17.44 -15.94
N ASP A 101 -26.43 -18.28 -15.07
CA ASP A 101 -26.82 -17.94 -13.70
C ASP A 101 -25.71 -18.07 -12.65
N LYS A 102 -24.51 -18.48 -13.08
CA LYS A 102 -23.38 -18.69 -12.17
C LYS A 102 -22.73 -17.38 -11.73
N LYS A 103 -23.20 -16.83 -10.64
CA LYS A 103 -22.72 -15.58 -10.05
C LYS A 103 -21.49 -15.82 -9.21
N VAL A 104 -20.31 -15.47 -9.70
CA VAL A 104 -19.00 -15.78 -9.09
C VAL A 104 -18.35 -14.60 -8.35
N SER A 105 -18.92 -13.39 -8.45
CA SER A 105 -18.36 -12.18 -7.84
C SER A 105 -18.10 -12.27 -6.34
N VAL A 106 -18.84 -13.09 -5.62
CA VAL A 106 -18.75 -13.28 -4.16
C VAL A 106 -17.48 -13.99 -3.71
N PHE A 107 -16.75 -14.68 -4.61
CA PHE A 107 -15.54 -15.42 -4.28
C PHE A 107 -14.27 -14.56 -4.44
N ALA A 108 -14.30 -13.59 -5.36
CA ALA A 108 -13.14 -12.77 -5.65
C ALA A 108 -13.03 -11.55 -4.72
N ARG A 109 -11.84 -11.29 -4.19
CA ARG A 109 -11.53 -10.00 -3.53
C ARG A 109 -11.23 -8.95 -4.58
N LYS A 110 -12.28 -8.60 -5.34
CA LYS A 110 -12.28 -7.72 -6.49
C LYS A 110 -13.46 -6.76 -6.40
N ALA A 111 -13.36 -5.59 -7.01
CA ALA A 111 -14.46 -4.63 -7.02
C ALA A 111 -15.71 -5.21 -7.70
N GLY A 112 -16.83 -5.24 -6.99
CA GLY A 112 -18.07 -5.86 -7.44
C GLY A 112 -18.62 -5.28 -8.74
N TYR A 113 -18.40 -3.99 -9.00
CA TYR A 113 -18.86 -3.32 -10.23
C TYR A 113 -18.20 -3.86 -11.52
N HIS A 114 -17.09 -4.60 -11.44
CA HIS A 114 -16.52 -5.29 -12.61
C HIS A 114 -17.46 -6.40 -13.15
N TYR A 115 -18.29 -6.96 -12.28
CA TYR A 115 -19.23 -8.01 -12.64
C TYR A 115 -20.56 -7.48 -13.18
N GLY A 116 -20.67 -6.16 -13.34
CA GLY A 116 -21.83 -5.46 -13.88
C GLY A 116 -22.50 -4.56 -12.85
N TRP A 117 -23.35 -3.67 -13.34
CA TRP A 117 -24.20 -2.77 -12.57
C TRP A 117 -25.44 -2.45 -13.41
N ASP A 118 -26.47 -1.81 -12.83
CA ASP A 118 -27.74 -1.51 -13.51
C ASP A 118 -27.56 -0.79 -14.85
N TRP A 119 -26.58 0.10 -14.91
CA TRP A 119 -26.23 0.92 -16.09
C TRP A 119 -24.82 0.66 -16.62
N GLY A 120 -24.05 -0.21 -16.00
CA GLY A 120 -22.66 -0.50 -16.35
C GLY A 120 -22.47 -1.91 -16.93
N PRO A 121 -21.67 -2.06 -18.01
CA PRO A 121 -21.43 -3.36 -18.60
C PRO A 121 -20.63 -4.27 -17.67
N ARG A 122 -20.79 -5.58 -17.82
CA ARG A 122 -19.96 -6.59 -17.16
C ARG A 122 -18.59 -6.69 -17.85
N LEU A 123 -17.57 -6.10 -17.23
CA LEU A 123 -16.18 -6.11 -17.71
C LEU A 123 -15.26 -6.59 -16.59
N VAL A 124 -15.11 -7.91 -16.48
CA VAL A 124 -14.26 -8.53 -15.45
C VAL A 124 -12.81 -8.50 -15.90
N THR A 125 -12.19 -7.33 -15.73
CA THR A 125 -10.80 -7.05 -16.13
C THR A 125 -9.78 -7.68 -15.20
N SER A 126 -8.53 -7.74 -15.63
CA SER A 126 -7.38 -8.17 -14.80
C SER A 126 -6.15 -7.36 -15.20
N GLY A 127 -5.29 -7.04 -14.25
CA GLY A 127 -4.05 -6.34 -14.56
C GLY A 127 -3.41 -5.63 -13.38
N ILE A 128 -2.36 -4.87 -13.67
CA ILE A 128 -1.66 -4.01 -12.73
C ILE A 128 -2.43 -2.68 -12.67
N TRP A 129 -3.27 -2.49 -11.66
CA TRP A 129 -4.16 -1.33 -11.59
C TRP A 129 -3.62 -0.18 -10.74
N ARG A 130 -2.56 -0.41 -9.99
CA ARG A 130 -1.79 0.58 -9.24
C ARG A 130 -0.31 0.44 -9.54
N PRO A 131 0.50 1.48 -9.28
CA PRO A 131 1.94 1.43 -9.55
C PRO A 131 2.66 0.25 -8.89
N ALA A 132 3.77 -0.15 -9.51
CA ALA A 132 4.74 -1.07 -8.93
C ALA A 132 6.09 -0.36 -8.80
N TYR A 133 6.80 -0.61 -7.70
CA TYR A 133 8.08 0.01 -7.38
C TYR A 133 9.12 -1.02 -7.00
N LEU A 134 10.39 -0.72 -7.30
CA LEU A 134 11.54 -1.40 -6.75
C LEU A 134 12.16 -0.47 -5.71
N ILE A 135 12.14 -0.87 -4.44
CA ILE A 135 12.52 -0.04 -3.30
C ILE A 135 13.79 -0.59 -2.68
N GLY A 136 14.89 0.17 -2.77
CA GLY A 136 16.15 -0.15 -2.10
C GLY A 136 16.28 0.59 -0.79
N TRP A 137 16.64 -0.10 0.30
CA TRP A 137 16.79 0.50 1.62
C TRP A 137 17.90 -0.17 2.46
N ASN A 138 18.44 0.60 3.42
CA ASN A 138 19.41 0.11 4.39
C ASN A 138 18.84 0.32 5.80
N ASP A 139 19.53 -0.19 6.83
CA ASP A 139 19.23 0.02 8.25
C ASP A 139 17.74 -0.06 8.64
N ALA A 140 16.88 0.84 8.15
CA ALA A 140 15.44 0.87 8.43
C ALA A 140 14.65 1.59 7.35
N ARG A 141 13.34 1.30 7.27
CA ARG A 141 12.38 2.01 6.43
C ARG A 141 11.07 2.24 7.18
N ILE A 142 10.32 3.24 6.77
CA ILE A 142 8.96 3.52 7.22
C ILE A 142 8.00 2.65 6.40
N ASP A 143 7.22 1.79 7.08
CA ASP A 143 6.19 0.98 6.42
C ASP A 143 4.85 1.69 6.35
N ASN A 144 4.50 2.44 7.42
CA ASN A 144 3.23 3.15 7.51
C ASN A 144 3.29 4.27 8.54
N ILE A 145 2.51 5.34 8.31
CA ILE A 145 2.34 6.44 9.27
C ILE A 145 0.85 6.72 9.46
N GLN A 146 0.43 6.81 10.72
CA GLN A 146 -0.91 7.20 11.08
C GLN A 146 -0.87 8.44 11.99
N TYR A 147 -1.57 9.51 11.60
CA TYR A 147 -1.77 10.72 12.38
C TYR A 147 -3.19 10.75 12.93
N ILE A 148 -3.36 10.40 14.21
CA ILE A 148 -4.65 10.32 14.90
C ILE A 148 -4.92 11.65 15.56
N GLN A 149 -5.93 12.36 15.10
CA GLN A 149 -6.36 13.65 15.65
C GLN A 149 -7.30 13.40 16.85
N GLU A 150 -6.76 13.46 18.07
CA GLU A 150 -7.52 13.13 19.29
C GLU A 150 -8.42 14.26 19.74
N LYS A 151 -7.89 15.49 19.76
CA LYS A 151 -8.64 16.71 20.14
C LYS A 151 -8.24 17.84 19.21
N VAL A 152 -9.21 18.43 18.53
CA VAL A 152 -9.00 19.53 17.59
C VAL A 152 -10.00 20.64 17.84
N ASN A 153 -9.50 21.87 17.95
CA ASN A 153 -10.27 23.10 17.90
C ASN A 153 -9.43 24.24 17.32
N ALA A 154 -9.98 25.44 17.20
CA ALA A 154 -9.29 26.59 16.61
C ALA A 154 -8.00 27.02 17.36
N LYS A 155 -7.84 26.62 18.63
CA LYS A 155 -6.68 27.02 19.46
C LYS A 155 -5.63 25.92 19.55
N ARG A 156 -6.02 24.66 19.39
CA ARG A 156 -5.14 23.50 19.64
C ARG A 156 -5.58 22.27 18.88
N ALA A 157 -4.61 21.55 18.35
CA ALA A 157 -4.74 20.19 17.86
C ALA A 157 -3.78 19.27 18.60
N ASP A 158 -4.30 18.21 19.22
CA ASP A 158 -3.55 17.12 19.83
C ASP A 158 -3.58 15.93 18.85
N ILE A 159 -2.41 15.53 18.39
CA ILE A 159 -2.25 14.50 17.36
C ILE A 159 -1.31 13.42 17.88
N LYS A 160 -1.82 12.19 17.98
CA LYS A 160 -1.00 11.02 18.22
C LYS A 160 -0.47 10.49 16.89
N THR A 161 0.85 10.36 16.78
CA THR A 161 1.49 9.77 15.60
C THR A 161 1.93 8.36 15.91
N ARG A 162 1.59 7.43 15.01
CA ARG A 162 2.02 6.03 15.04
C ARG A 162 2.79 5.75 13.75
N VAL A 163 4.05 5.32 13.89
CA VAL A 163 4.93 5.01 12.77
C VAL A 163 5.36 3.56 12.86
N GLU A 164 4.96 2.77 11.88
CA GLU A 164 5.44 1.40 11.70
C GLU A 164 6.76 1.45 10.93
N VAL A 165 7.78 0.82 11.50
CA VAL A 165 9.15 0.82 10.96
C VAL A 165 9.66 -0.61 10.88
N THR A 166 10.17 -1.00 9.72
CA THR A 166 10.95 -2.24 9.60
C THR A 166 12.43 -1.90 9.70
N ALA A 167 13.14 -2.50 10.66
CA ALA A 167 14.58 -2.36 10.83
C ALA A 167 15.31 -3.64 10.40
N ASP A 168 16.45 -3.49 9.70
CA ASP A 168 17.27 -4.64 9.26
C ASP A 168 18.06 -5.26 10.42
N LYS A 169 18.42 -4.46 11.41
CA LYS A 169 19.14 -4.86 12.63
C LYS A 169 18.59 -4.15 13.86
N GLU A 170 18.91 -4.66 15.03
CA GLU A 170 18.63 -3.96 16.28
C GLU A 170 19.51 -2.72 16.45
N GLY A 171 19.05 -1.74 17.21
CA GLY A 171 19.77 -0.50 17.46
C GLY A 171 18.88 0.57 18.08
N GLU A 172 19.37 1.80 18.04
CA GLU A 172 18.60 2.98 18.46
C GLU A 172 18.11 3.74 17.23
N ALA A 173 16.80 3.98 17.16
CA ALA A 173 16.16 4.77 16.13
C ALA A 173 15.62 6.07 16.71
N THR A 174 15.79 7.18 15.99
CA THR A 174 15.14 8.45 16.31
C THR A 174 14.12 8.79 15.24
N LEU A 175 12.87 8.90 15.64
CA LEU A 175 11.78 9.47 14.84
C LEU A 175 11.82 10.99 14.99
N ILE A 176 11.84 11.69 13.86
CA ILE A 176 11.79 13.14 13.77
C ILE A 176 10.56 13.52 12.96
N ILE A 177 9.63 14.30 13.54
CA ILE A 177 8.47 14.83 12.82
C ILE A 177 8.64 16.33 12.65
N LYS A 178 8.50 16.81 11.42
CA LYS A 178 8.42 18.23 11.06
C LYS A 178 7.13 18.50 10.33
N VAL A 179 6.56 19.69 10.54
CA VAL A 179 5.35 20.13 9.87
C VAL A 179 5.65 21.46 9.20
N ASP A 180 5.47 21.53 7.90
CA ASP A 180 5.76 22.75 7.14
C ASP A 180 4.93 23.94 7.64
N GLY A 181 5.57 25.10 7.72
CA GLY A 181 4.98 26.31 8.27
C GLY A 181 4.96 26.39 9.80
N LEU A 182 5.41 25.33 10.51
CA LEU A 182 5.56 25.34 11.96
C LEU A 182 7.04 25.31 12.35
N LYS A 183 7.38 25.99 13.46
CA LYS A 183 8.76 26.02 14.00
C LYS A 183 9.11 24.80 14.81
N ASN A 184 8.11 24.06 15.27
CA ASN A 184 8.30 22.93 16.17
C ASN A 184 8.83 21.70 15.41
N THR A 185 9.72 20.98 16.06
CA THR A 185 10.19 19.65 15.65
C THR A 185 9.95 18.70 16.83
N TRP A 186 9.33 17.57 16.55
CA TRP A 186 9.10 16.53 17.57
C TRP A 186 10.07 15.38 17.35
N LEU A 187 10.71 14.93 18.42
CA LEU A 187 11.70 13.87 18.40
C LEU A 187 11.34 12.79 19.41
N LYS A 188 11.53 11.54 19.00
CA LYS A 188 11.36 10.37 19.85
C LYS A 188 12.44 9.35 19.54
N THR A 189 13.32 9.10 20.51
CA THR A 189 14.36 8.07 20.40
C THR A 189 13.89 6.82 21.15
N VAL A 190 14.01 5.67 20.50
CA VAL A 190 13.60 4.37 21.05
C VAL A 190 14.54 3.26 20.59
N PRO A 191 14.73 2.20 21.40
CA PRO A 191 15.36 0.98 20.92
C PRO A 191 14.44 0.28 19.92
N VAL A 192 15.01 -0.23 18.84
CA VAL A 192 14.32 -1.04 17.83
C VAL A 192 14.97 -2.40 17.72
N LYS A 193 14.18 -3.42 17.41
CA LYS A 193 14.62 -4.79 17.11
C LYS A 193 14.62 -5.01 15.60
N LYS A 194 15.37 -6.00 15.14
CA LYS A 194 15.26 -6.46 13.76
C LYS A 194 13.82 -6.86 13.43
N GLY A 195 13.31 -6.42 12.29
CA GLY A 195 11.94 -6.61 11.83
C GLY A 195 11.03 -5.43 12.20
N LYS A 196 9.74 -5.70 12.41
CA LYS A 196 8.72 -4.68 12.61
C LYS A 196 8.75 -4.07 14.00
N ASN A 197 8.67 -2.75 14.05
CA ASN A 197 8.59 -1.93 15.25
C ASN A 197 7.48 -0.91 15.12
N LEU A 198 6.89 -0.48 16.25
CA LEU A 198 5.93 0.62 16.32
C LEU A 198 6.52 1.73 17.18
N ILE A 199 6.62 2.94 16.63
CA ILE A 199 7.07 4.13 17.35
C ILE A 199 5.88 5.08 17.46
N GLU A 200 5.54 5.47 18.69
CA GLU A 200 4.46 6.41 18.97
C GLU A 200 5.00 7.69 19.56
N THR A 201 4.47 8.84 19.15
CA THR A 201 4.77 10.16 19.70
C THR A 201 3.57 11.08 19.62
N ASP A 202 3.46 12.01 20.58
CA ASP A 202 2.37 12.98 20.61
C ASP A 202 2.86 14.33 20.07
N LEU A 203 2.04 14.95 19.24
CA LEU A 203 2.29 16.26 18.65
C LEU A 203 1.23 17.23 19.14
N VAL A 204 1.65 18.45 19.43
CA VAL A 204 0.73 19.56 19.75
C VAL A 204 0.94 20.70 18.77
N ILE A 205 -0.12 21.10 18.08
CA ILE A 205 -0.13 22.25 17.19
C ILE A 205 -1.03 23.32 17.78
N ASN A 206 -0.44 24.46 18.12
CA ASN A 206 -1.20 25.61 18.63
C ASN A 206 -1.72 26.46 17.48
N ASN A 207 -2.97 26.95 17.60
CA ASN A 207 -3.67 27.75 16.62
C ASN A 207 -3.58 27.17 15.20
N PRO A 208 -4.01 25.90 14.98
CA PRO A 208 -3.91 25.27 13.69
C PRO A 208 -4.84 25.97 12.69
N LYS A 209 -4.41 26.07 11.42
CA LYS A 209 -5.32 26.33 10.31
C LYS A 209 -6.15 25.08 10.10
N LEU A 210 -7.46 25.19 10.28
CA LEU A 210 -8.36 24.05 10.11
C LEU A 210 -8.65 23.80 8.64
N TRP A 211 -8.79 22.53 8.28
CA TRP A 211 -9.24 22.10 6.98
C TRP A 211 -10.78 22.14 6.92
N TRP A 212 -11.32 22.65 5.83
CA TRP A 212 -12.75 22.70 5.60
C TRP A 212 -13.14 22.09 4.26
N THR A 213 -14.36 21.55 4.19
CA THR A 213 -14.96 21.09 2.93
C THR A 213 -15.28 22.30 2.04
N ASN A 214 -15.46 22.03 0.75
CA ASN A 214 -15.82 23.05 -0.22
C ASN A 214 -17.03 23.89 0.24
N GLY A 215 -16.92 25.21 0.15
CA GLY A 215 -17.96 26.18 0.56
C GLY A 215 -17.99 26.52 2.05
N LEU A 216 -17.26 25.84 2.93
CA LEU A 216 -17.24 26.11 4.38
C LEU A 216 -15.93 26.75 4.87
N GLY A 217 -14.91 26.83 4.04
CA GLY A 217 -13.63 27.42 4.37
C GLY A 217 -12.50 26.92 3.48
N GLU A 218 -11.26 27.18 3.90
CA GLU A 218 -10.05 26.75 3.17
C GLU A 218 -9.79 25.25 3.40
N ALA A 219 -9.49 24.51 2.34
CA ALA A 219 -9.04 23.12 2.41
C ALA A 219 -7.52 23.06 2.71
N HIS A 220 -7.10 23.61 3.87
CA HIS A 220 -5.70 23.73 4.24
C HIS A 220 -5.10 22.37 4.59
N LEU A 221 -4.00 22.00 3.91
CA LEU A 221 -3.24 20.77 4.16
C LEU A 221 -1.84 21.12 4.67
N TYR A 222 -1.44 20.48 5.77
CA TYR A 222 -0.09 20.56 6.30
C TYR A 222 0.76 19.40 5.75
N PRO A 223 1.92 19.66 5.12
CA PRO A 223 2.91 18.62 4.88
C PRO A 223 3.57 18.19 6.20
N PHE A 224 3.33 16.95 6.61
CA PHE A 224 3.98 16.30 7.75
C PHE A 224 5.11 15.42 7.23
N THR A 225 6.34 15.72 7.59
CA THR A 225 7.51 14.93 7.22
C THR A 225 8.01 14.14 8.43
N ALA A 226 7.95 12.82 8.31
CA ALA A 226 8.53 11.88 9.27
C ALA A 226 9.87 11.37 8.74
N THR A 227 10.92 11.49 9.55
CA THR A 227 12.25 10.96 9.23
C THR A 227 12.67 9.98 10.31
N ILE A 228 13.13 8.80 9.90
CA ILE A 228 13.79 7.83 10.80
C ILE A 228 15.30 7.94 10.60
N THR A 229 16.01 8.08 11.70
CA THR A 229 17.47 7.96 11.71
C THR A 229 17.90 6.74 12.52
N MET A 230 18.93 6.05 12.03
CA MET A 230 19.61 4.96 12.74
C MET A 230 21.09 5.34 12.90
N ASN A 231 21.62 5.25 14.13
CA ASN A 231 23.02 5.60 14.42
C ASN A 231 23.42 7.00 13.89
N GLY A 232 22.50 7.97 13.98
CA GLY A 232 22.69 9.36 13.53
C GLY A 232 22.64 9.59 12.03
N LYS A 233 22.36 8.57 11.22
CA LYS A 233 22.17 8.67 9.77
C LYS A 233 20.70 8.53 9.39
N ILE A 234 20.24 9.31 8.40
CA ILE A 234 18.88 9.17 7.86
C ILE A 234 18.77 7.80 7.19
N ALA A 235 17.83 7.01 7.67
CA ALA A 235 17.47 5.72 7.09
C ALA A 235 16.32 5.86 6.10
N ASP A 236 15.27 6.64 6.45
CA ASP A 236 14.12 6.86 5.58
C ASP A 236 13.39 8.16 5.92
N THR A 237 12.64 8.69 4.95
CA THR A 237 11.84 9.92 5.08
C THR A 237 10.56 9.83 4.26
N GLU A 238 9.43 10.13 4.90
CA GLU A 238 8.09 10.08 4.29
C GLU A 238 7.36 11.40 4.55
N THR A 239 6.66 11.92 3.54
CA THR A 239 5.84 13.14 3.69
C THR A 239 4.39 12.86 3.35
N THR A 240 3.49 13.23 4.29
CA THR A 240 2.05 13.07 4.16
C THR A 240 1.35 14.42 4.32
N HIS A 241 0.34 14.70 3.50
CA HIS A 241 -0.44 15.94 3.59
C HIS A 241 -1.68 15.70 4.45
N ILE A 242 -1.79 16.43 5.56
CA ILE A 242 -2.82 16.24 6.59
C ILE A 242 -3.69 17.48 6.73
N GLY A 243 -5.00 17.34 6.55
CA GLY A 243 -5.99 18.34 6.93
C GLY A 243 -6.35 18.19 8.41
N ILE A 244 -6.19 19.26 9.19
CA ILE A 244 -6.52 19.25 10.62
C ILE A 244 -7.97 19.65 10.80
N ARG A 245 -8.79 18.73 11.35
CA ARG A 245 -10.22 18.92 11.52
C ARG A 245 -10.80 17.99 12.59
N SER A 246 -11.84 18.46 13.32
CA SER A 246 -12.82 17.60 14.02
C SER A 246 -14.15 17.65 13.31
N LEU A 247 -14.86 16.55 13.32
CA LEU A 247 -16.24 16.41 12.84
C LEU A 247 -17.21 16.48 14.01
#